data_56acea02b9a6c178448bf05733eefe27
#
_entry.id   56acea02b9a6c178448bf05733eefe27
#
_cell.length_a   1.000
_cell.length_b   1.000
_cell.length_c   1.000
_cell.angle_alpha   90.00
_cell.angle_beta   90.00
_cell.angle_gamma   90.00
#
_symmetry.space_group_name_H-M   'P 1'
#
loop_
_entity.id
_entity.type
_entity.pdbx_description
1 polymer ?
#
loop_
_entity_poly.entity_id
_entity_poly.type
_entity_poly.pdbx_seq_one_letter_code
_entity_poly.pdbx_strand_id
1 'polypeptide(L)'
;MYIPTGAACNGGQPSQRLRTRERTLEMNDQLRNSFASVAPPIVASPAKRIQAFTGDPDFMTSLARGLAVVQAFQERKRHLTIAQISHRTEIPRAAVRRCLHTLIKLGYATTDGRTYSLLPKVLTLGHAYLSSTPLAVSAQPYLDRMSEQLHEACNMATLEGDDILYI
;
A
#
# COMPACT_ATOMS: atom_id res chain seq x y z
N MET A 1 -19.56 66.42 0.40
CA MET A 1 -20.08 66.10 -0.93
C MET A 1 -18.91 65.76 -1.83
N TYR A 2 -18.44 64.49 -1.86
CA TYR A 2 -17.63 63.93 -2.95
C TYR A 2 -17.52 62.42 -2.71
N ILE A 3 -18.08 61.63 -3.60
CA ILE A 3 -17.97 60.19 -3.70
C ILE A 3 -16.86 59.92 -4.72
N PRO A 4 -15.90 59.04 -4.47
CA PRO A 4 -15.18 58.38 -5.54
C PRO A 4 -15.63 56.91 -5.67
N THR A 5 -16.19 56.65 -6.82
CA THR A 5 -16.43 55.38 -7.45
C THR A 5 -15.11 54.62 -7.76
N GLY A 6 -15.17 53.30 -7.67
CA GLY A 6 -14.37 52.43 -8.51
C GLY A 6 -13.31 51.59 -7.81
N ALA A 7 -13.70 50.51 -7.15
CA ALA A 7 -12.79 49.39 -6.92
C ALA A 7 -13.03 48.35 -8.03
N ALA A 8 -12.07 48.26 -8.94
CA ALA A 8 -12.05 47.27 -10.00
C ALA A 8 -11.86 45.86 -9.40
N CYS A 9 -12.83 45.01 -9.59
CA CYS A 9 -12.72 43.57 -9.32
C CYS A 9 -11.67 42.97 -10.25
N ASN A 10 -10.54 42.59 -9.69
CA ASN A 10 -9.49 41.91 -10.40
C ASN A 10 -9.96 40.44 -10.67
N GLY A 11 -10.47 40.21 -11.88
CA GLY A 11 -10.90 38.93 -12.39
C GLY A 11 -9.71 37.99 -12.58
N GLY A 12 -9.31 37.32 -11.51
CA GLY A 12 -8.33 36.21 -11.57
C GLY A 12 -8.88 35.09 -12.42
N GLN A 13 -8.22 34.79 -13.53
CA GLN A 13 -8.60 33.86 -14.57
C GLN A 13 -8.91 32.47 -14.03
N PRO A 14 -10.12 31.90 -14.19
CA PRO A 14 -10.45 30.54 -13.79
C PRO A 14 -9.74 29.47 -14.64
N SER A 15 -9.14 29.81 -15.76
CA SER A 15 -8.57 28.92 -16.74
C SER A 15 -7.29 28.19 -16.31
N GLN A 16 -6.47 28.75 -15.45
CA GLN A 16 -5.22 28.08 -15.01
C GLN A 16 -5.48 27.00 -13.94
N ARG A 17 -6.37 27.24 -13.00
CA ARG A 17 -6.71 26.24 -11.95
C ARG A 17 -7.44 25.02 -12.52
N LEU A 18 -8.28 25.21 -13.53
CA LEU A 18 -8.96 24.11 -14.21
C LEU A 18 -7.98 23.27 -15.02
N ARG A 19 -7.07 23.88 -15.78
CA ARG A 19 -6.05 23.16 -16.56
C ARG A 19 -5.06 22.36 -15.69
N THR A 20 -4.73 22.86 -14.50
CA THR A 20 -3.88 22.12 -13.55
C THR A 20 -4.63 20.89 -13.01
N ARG A 21 -5.92 21.03 -12.69
CA ARG A 21 -6.76 19.94 -12.20
C ARG A 21 -6.99 18.86 -13.28
N GLU A 22 -7.22 19.25 -14.51
CA GLU A 22 -7.36 18.35 -15.66
C GLU A 22 -6.06 17.57 -15.92
N ARG A 23 -4.90 18.24 -15.94
CA ARG A 23 -3.59 17.58 -16.08
C ARG A 23 -3.30 16.60 -14.94
N THR A 24 -3.69 16.92 -13.72
CA THR A 24 -3.52 16.01 -12.57
C THR A 24 -4.42 14.79 -12.70
N LEU A 25 -5.64 14.95 -13.20
CA LEU A 25 -6.56 13.83 -13.45
C LEU A 25 -6.07 12.94 -14.59
N GLU A 26 -5.62 13.52 -15.70
CA GLU A 26 -5.04 12.78 -16.85
C GLU A 26 -3.77 12.02 -16.46
N MET A 27 -2.89 12.63 -15.66
CA MET A 27 -1.68 11.98 -15.14
C MET A 27 -2.01 10.84 -14.19
N ASN A 28 -3.02 10.99 -13.33
CA ASN A 28 -3.51 9.93 -12.46
C ASN A 28 -4.14 8.77 -13.26
N ASP A 29 -4.88 9.06 -14.33
CA ASP A 29 -5.47 8.04 -15.19
C ASP A 29 -4.40 7.30 -16.02
N GLN A 30 -3.36 7.99 -16.48
CA GLN A 30 -2.21 7.35 -17.14
C GLN A 30 -1.43 6.45 -16.18
N LEU A 31 -1.22 6.89 -14.94
CA LEU A 31 -0.60 6.06 -13.89
C LEU A 31 -1.50 4.86 -13.56
N ARG A 32 -2.80 5.04 -13.36
CA ARG A 32 -3.76 3.95 -13.16
C ARG A 32 -3.71 2.91 -14.27
N ASN A 33 -3.70 3.34 -15.53
CA ASN A 33 -3.66 2.43 -16.68
C ASN A 33 -2.31 1.72 -16.83
N SER A 34 -1.21 2.36 -16.45
CA SER A 34 0.12 1.73 -16.41
C SER A 34 0.22 0.64 -15.35
N PHE A 35 -0.43 0.83 -14.19
CA PHE A 35 -0.45 -0.18 -13.12
C PHE A 35 -1.56 -1.23 -13.29
N ALA A 36 -2.68 -0.91 -13.96
CA ALA A 36 -3.77 -1.83 -14.22
C ALA A 36 -3.38 -3.02 -15.12
N SER A 37 -2.28 -2.89 -15.86
CA SER A 37 -1.75 -3.96 -16.73
C SER A 37 -1.00 -5.06 -15.97
N VAL A 38 -0.70 -4.88 -14.66
CA VAL A 38 0.22 -5.78 -13.94
C VAL A 38 -0.42 -6.53 -12.76
N ALA A 39 -1.57 -6.08 -12.25
CA ALA A 39 -2.20 -6.73 -11.09
C ALA A 39 -3.65 -7.14 -11.36
N PRO A 40 -4.06 -8.38 -11.06
CA PRO A 40 -5.47 -8.77 -11.06
C PRO A 40 -6.22 -7.97 -9.98
N PRO A 41 -7.53 -7.69 -10.19
CA PRO A 41 -8.32 -6.86 -9.29
C PRO A 41 -8.27 -7.37 -7.84
N ILE A 42 -8.09 -6.45 -6.91
CA ILE A 42 -7.90 -6.67 -5.46
C ILE A 42 -9.08 -7.45 -4.80
N VAL A 43 -10.23 -7.51 -5.47
CA VAL A 43 -11.45 -8.21 -5.02
C VAL A 43 -11.33 -9.75 -5.05
N ALA A 44 -10.34 -10.32 -5.75
CA ALA A 44 -10.16 -11.77 -5.82
C ALA A 44 -9.37 -12.30 -4.62
N SER A 45 -9.81 -13.44 -4.04
CA SER A 45 -9.08 -14.08 -2.95
C SER A 45 -7.63 -14.39 -3.35
N PRO A 46 -6.67 -14.39 -2.39
CA PRO A 46 -5.27 -14.69 -2.68
C PRO A 46 -5.06 -15.99 -3.47
N ALA A 47 -5.83 -17.03 -3.17
CA ALA A 47 -5.76 -18.29 -3.90
C ALA A 47 -6.17 -18.14 -5.37
N LYS A 48 -7.25 -17.40 -5.66
CA LYS A 48 -7.70 -17.14 -7.05
C LYS A 48 -6.67 -16.33 -7.83
N ARG A 49 -6.05 -15.33 -7.19
CA ARG A 49 -4.97 -14.55 -7.80
C ARG A 49 -3.77 -15.43 -8.15
N ILE A 50 -3.39 -16.36 -7.28
CA ILE A 50 -2.32 -17.33 -7.52
C ILE A 50 -2.69 -18.30 -8.65
N GLN A 51 -3.95 -18.77 -8.71
CA GLN A 51 -4.44 -19.66 -9.76
C GLN A 51 -4.41 -19.04 -11.16
N ALA A 52 -4.55 -17.73 -11.28
CA ALA A 52 -4.48 -17.02 -12.56
C ALA A 52 -3.13 -17.21 -13.28
N PHE A 53 -2.06 -17.53 -12.53
CA PHE A 53 -0.73 -17.79 -13.08
C PHE A 53 -0.38 -19.28 -13.13
N THR A 54 -1.39 -20.16 -13.08
CA THR A 54 -1.15 -21.62 -13.23
C THR A 54 -0.65 -21.93 -14.63
N GLY A 55 0.53 -22.57 -14.71
CA GLY A 55 1.17 -22.91 -16.01
C GLY A 55 2.28 -21.94 -16.44
N ASP A 56 2.46 -20.82 -15.75
CA ASP A 56 3.60 -19.94 -15.93
C ASP A 56 4.84 -20.57 -15.24
N PRO A 57 5.90 -20.96 -16.01
CA PRO A 57 7.09 -21.61 -15.45
C PRO A 57 7.91 -20.67 -14.56
N ASP A 58 7.82 -19.35 -14.77
CA ASP A 58 8.56 -18.35 -14.00
C ASP A 58 7.83 -17.93 -12.73
N PHE A 59 6.55 -18.31 -12.58
CA PHE A 59 5.75 -17.96 -11.43
C PHE A 59 6.01 -18.84 -10.21
N MET A 60 6.68 -18.30 -9.19
CA MET A 60 6.96 -19.00 -7.94
C MET A 60 5.73 -19.05 -7.02
N THR A 61 4.88 -20.06 -7.19
CA THR A 61 3.67 -20.28 -6.37
C THR A 61 3.97 -20.32 -4.86
N SER A 62 5.13 -20.84 -4.45
CA SER A 62 5.54 -20.88 -3.03
C SER A 62 5.79 -19.49 -2.46
N LEU A 63 6.41 -18.59 -3.23
CA LEU A 63 6.62 -17.19 -2.85
C LEU A 63 5.27 -16.46 -2.75
N ALA A 64 4.43 -16.60 -3.77
CA ALA A 64 3.10 -15.97 -3.79
C ALA A 64 2.25 -16.41 -2.59
N ARG A 65 2.26 -17.69 -2.23
CA ARG A 65 1.58 -18.20 -1.02
C ARG A 65 2.18 -17.63 0.26
N GLY A 66 3.51 -17.49 0.35
CA GLY A 66 4.18 -16.90 1.49
C GLY A 66 3.76 -15.45 1.73
N LEU A 67 3.72 -14.64 0.66
CA LEU A 67 3.25 -13.25 0.72
C LEU A 67 1.78 -13.16 1.13
N ALA A 68 0.91 -13.99 0.56
CA ALA A 68 -0.50 -14.06 0.94
C ALA A 68 -0.71 -14.44 2.41
N VAL A 69 0.13 -15.34 2.96
CA VAL A 69 0.10 -15.70 4.39
C VAL A 69 0.50 -14.51 5.27
N VAL A 70 1.49 -13.71 4.88
CA VAL A 70 1.86 -12.48 5.62
C VAL A 70 0.72 -11.47 5.58
N GLN A 71 0.11 -11.25 4.43
CA GLN A 71 -1.02 -10.33 4.26
C GLN A 71 -2.26 -10.74 5.05
N ALA A 72 -2.45 -12.03 5.36
CA ALA A 72 -3.58 -12.49 6.16
C ALA A 72 -3.62 -11.90 7.59
N PHE A 73 -2.53 -11.32 8.10
CA PHE A 73 -2.45 -10.67 9.41
C PHE A 73 -2.87 -9.19 9.41
N GLN A 74 -3.30 -8.63 8.30
CA GLN A 74 -3.66 -7.19 8.18
C GLN A 74 -4.89 -6.77 9.02
N GLU A 75 -5.81 -7.68 9.31
CA GLU A 75 -6.94 -7.37 10.17
C GLU A 75 -6.53 -7.38 11.66
N ARG A 76 -7.10 -6.52 12.48
CA ARG A 76 -6.84 -6.23 13.90
C ARG A 76 -6.48 -7.41 14.84
N LYS A 77 -6.43 -8.64 14.34
CA LYS A 77 -6.06 -9.84 15.10
C LYS A 77 -4.58 -10.15 14.94
N ARG A 78 -3.83 -9.90 16.01
CA ARG A 78 -2.38 -10.19 16.05
C ARG A 78 -2.04 -11.67 16.03
N HIS A 79 -2.96 -12.54 16.48
CA HIS A 79 -2.74 -13.98 16.61
C HIS A 79 -3.75 -14.74 15.75
N LEU A 80 -3.27 -15.59 14.86
CA LEU A 80 -4.08 -16.40 13.97
C LEU A 80 -3.69 -17.86 14.03
N THR A 81 -4.67 -18.76 13.97
CA THR A 81 -4.46 -20.20 13.77
C THR A 81 -4.26 -20.52 12.28
N ILE A 82 -3.65 -21.67 11.96
CA ILE A 82 -3.53 -22.17 10.58
C ILE A 82 -4.90 -22.24 9.89
N ALA A 83 -5.93 -22.63 10.62
CA ALA A 83 -7.29 -22.73 10.06
C ALA A 83 -7.84 -21.36 9.65
N GLN A 84 -7.62 -20.32 10.48
CA GLN A 84 -8.05 -18.95 10.18
C GLN A 84 -7.30 -18.37 8.97
N ILE A 85 -5.97 -18.57 8.91
CA ILE A 85 -5.16 -18.12 7.77
C ILE A 85 -5.59 -18.85 6.49
N SER A 86 -5.77 -20.17 6.55
CA SER A 86 -6.25 -20.97 5.43
C SER A 86 -7.63 -20.51 4.92
N HIS A 87 -8.54 -20.18 5.83
CA HIS A 87 -9.87 -19.67 5.48
C HIS A 87 -9.79 -18.28 4.81
N ARG A 88 -8.95 -17.36 5.31
CA ARG A 88 -8.79 -16.00 4.75
C ARG A 88 -8.13 -15.99 3.37
N THR A 89 -7.15 -16.85 3.19
CA THR A 89 -6.34 -16.89 1.96
C THR A 89 -6.87 -17.88 0.94
N GLU A 90 -7.77 -18.79 1.34
CA GLU A 90 -8.22 -19.96 0.58
C GLU A 90 -7.07 -20.90 0.18
N ILE A 91 -5.92 -20.79 0.84
CA ILE A 91 -4.76 -21.65 0.62
C ILE A 91 -4.88 -22.90 1.52
N PRO A 92 -4.58 -24.12 1.00
CA PRO A 92 -4.63 -25.34 1.79
C PRO A 92 -3.78 -25.27 3.07
N ARG A 93 -4.31 -25.79 4.18
CA ARG A 93 -3.66 -25.75 5.51
C ARG A 93 -2.22 -26.29 5.51
N ALA A 94 -1.95 -27.31 4.71
CA ALA A 94 -0.61 -27.89 4.57
C ALA A 94 0.38 -26.86 3.97
N ALA A 95 -0.05 -26.09 2.97
CA ALA A 95 0.76 -25.04 2.36
C ALA A 95 0.95 -23.86 3.32
N VAL A 96 -0.11 -23.43 4.03
CA VAL A 96 -0.02 -22.39 5.08
C VAL A 96 0.99 -22.80 6.16
N ARG A 97 0.94 -24.06 6.64
CA ARG A 97 1.90 -24.58 7.63
C ARG A 97 3.34 -24.46 7.14
N ARG A 98 3.61 -24.82 5.87
CA ARG A 98 4.96 -24.73 5.28
C ARG A 98 5.43 -23.27 5.18
N CYS A 99 4.57 -22.35 4.75
CA CYS A 99 4.88 -20.94 4.71
C CYS A 99 5.21 -20.40 6.11
N LEU A 100 4.36 -20.68 7.11
CA LEU A 100 4.58 -20.25 8.49
C LEU A 100 5.87 -20.84 9.08
N HIS A 101 6.18 -22.12 8.81
CA HIS A 101 7.44 -22.71 9.23
C HIS A 101 8.64 -21.97 8.67
N THR A 102 8.62 -21.62 7.38
CA THR A 102 9.67 -20.83 6.74
C THR A 102 9.79 -19.44 7.36
N LEU A 103 8.65 -18.74 7.57
CA LEU A 103 8.65 -17.41 8.20
C LEU A 103 9.22 -17.44 9.62
N ILE A 104 8.94 -18.49 10.41
CA ILE A 104 9.51 -18.67 11.75
C ILE A 104 11.03 -18.88 11.65
N LYS A 105 11.49 -19.76 10.76
CA LYS A 105 12.94 -20.02 10.58
C LYS A 105 13.70 -18.78 10.13
N LEU A 106 13.06 -17.90 9.36
CA LEU A 106 13.64 -16.62 8.93
C LEU A 106 13.46 -15.49 9.96
N GLY A 107 12.74 -15.72 11.06
CA GLY A 107 12.51 -14.73 12.12
C GLY A 107 11.47 -13.68 11.78
N TYR A 108 10.57 -13.91 10.82
CA TYR A 108 9.46 -13.02 10.48
C TYR A 108 8.17 -13.33 11.26
N ALA A 109 8.05 -14.53 11.82
CA ALA A 109 6.89 -14.96 12.60
C ALA A 109 7.31 -15.71 13.85
N THR A 110 6.40 -15.83 14.81
CA THR A 110 6.53 -16.66 16.00
C THR A 110 5.25 -17.46 16.25
N THR A 111 5.31 -18.45 17.14
CA THR A 111 4.18 -19.28 17.52
C THR A 111 4.25 -19.65 19.00
N ASP A 112 3.09 -19.80 19.61
CA ASP A 112 2.88 -20.38 20.94
C ASP A 112 2.50 -21.88 20.88
N GLY A 113 2.63 -22.51 19.69
CA GLY A 113 2.22 -23.88 19.41
C GLY A 113 0.79 -23.99 18.87
N ARG A 114 -0.09 -23.02 19.11
CA ARG A 114 -1.49 -22.99 18.67
C ARG A 114 -1.78 -21.86 17.70
N THR A 115 -1.27 -20.68 18.01
CA THR A 115 -1.43 -19.47 17.21
C THR A 115 -0.10 -18.96 16.68
N TYR A 116 -0.17 -18.12 15.68
CA TYR A 116 0.96 -17.51 14.99
C TYR A 116 0.81 -16.02 15.01
N SER A 117 1.91 -15.28 15.11
CA SER A 117 1.97 -13.83 14.99
C SER A 117 3.19 -13.39 14.21
N LEU A 118 3.10 -12.23 13.55
CA LEU A 118 4.24 -11.64 12.87
C LEU A 118 5.16 -10.94 13.87
N LEU A 119 6.45 -10.98 13.59
CA LEU A 119 7.47 -10.25 14.33
C LEU A 119 7.78 -8.90 13.65
N PRO A 120 8.31 -7.91 14.39
CA PRO A 120 8.66 -6.59 13.83
C PRO A 120 9.62 -6.65 12.63
N LYS A 121 10.39 -7.72 12.48
CA LYS A 121 11.25 -7.93 11.31
C LYS A 121 10.52 -7.83 9.98
N VAL A 122 9.21 -8.07 9.93
CA VAL A 122 8.41 -7.89 8.69
C VAL A 122 8.50 -6.46 8.18
N LEU A 123 8.65 -5.46 9.05
CA LEU A 123 8.79 -4.06 8.65
C LEU A 123 10.04 -3.78 7.81
N THR A 124 11.07 -4.64 7.89
CA THR A 124 12.27 -4.49 7.05
C THR A 124 11.97 -4.64 5.56
N LEU A 125 10.90 -5.38 5.21
CA LEU A 125 10.45 -5.52 3.81
C LEU A 125 9.87 -4.20 3.29
N GLY A 126 9.07 -3.51 4.11
CA GLY A 126 8.56 -2.17 3.80
C GLY A 126 9.67 -1.11 3.79
N HIS A 127 10.62 -1.20 4.73
CA HIS A 127 11.76 -0.28 4.79
C HIS A 127 12.62 -0.34 3.53
N ALA A 128 12.77 -1.50 2.90
CA ALA A 128 13.47 -1.63 1.63
C ALA A 128 12.83 -0.76 0.52
N TYR A 129 11.51 -0.67 0.47
CA TYR A 129 10.80 0.23 -0.42
C TYR A 129 11.04 1.71 -0.06
N LEU A 130 10.82 2.08 1.19
CA LEU A 130 10.95 3.47 1.65
C LEU A 130 12.35 4.03 1.44
N SER A 131 13.39 3.24 1.72
CA SER A 131 14.79 3.66 1.55
C SER A 131 15.23 3.74 0.09
N SER A 132 14.57 3.03 -0.82
CA SER A 132 14.88 3.03 -2.26
C SER A 132 14.02 4.00 -3.08
N THR A 133 12.98 4.58 -2.48
CA THR A 133 12.04 5.47 -3.19
C THR A 133 12.52 6.92 -3.10
N PRO A 134 12.92 7.55 -4.23
CA PRO A 134 13.40 8.94 -4.24
C PRO A 134 12.35 9.91 -3.68
N LEU A 135 11.06 9.62 -3.86
CA LEU A 135 9.96 10.44 -3.39
C LEU A 135 9.93 10.56 -1.86
N ALA A 136 10.08 9.45 -1.13
CA ALA A 136 10.09 9.47 0.33
C ALA A 136 11.26 10.31 0.87
N VAL A 137 12.46 10.13 0.30
CA VAL A 137 13.67 10.89 0.67
C VAL A 137 13.51 12.37 0.35
N SER A 138 12.96 12.71 -0.84
CA SER A 138 12.77 14.10 -1.26
C SER A 138 11.66 14.81 -0.51
N ALA A 139 10.64 14.11 -0.05
CA ALA A 139 9.51 14.70 0.67
C ALA A 139 9.84 15.04 2.13
N GLN A 140 10.76 14.31 2.77
CA GLN A 140 11.06 14.47 4.20
C GLN A 140 11.35 15.92 4.62
N PRO A 141 12.21 16.71 3.93
CA PRO A 141 12.49 18.09 4.32
C PRO A 141 11.26 19.03 4.25
N TYR A 142 10.30 18.70 3.37
CA TYR A 142 9.06 19.46 3.26
C TYR A 142 8.08 19.11 4.38
N LEU A 143 7.98 17.82 4.73
CA LEU A 143 7.16 17.35 5.84
C LEU A 143 7.67 17.93 7.17
N ASP A 144 8.98 17.96 7.38
CA ASP A 144 9.60 18.53 8.58
C ASP A 144 9.24 20.01 8.73
N ARG A 145 9.41 20.82 7.67
CA ARG A 145 9.02 22.24 7.67
C ARG A 145 7.54 22.45 7.94
N MET A 146 6.68 21.65 7.31
CA MET A 146 5.23 21.74 7.53
C MET A 146 4.88 21.40 8.97
N SER A 147 5.47 20.36 9.53
CA SER A 147 5.28 19.96 10.91
C SER A 147 5.72 21.06 11.90
N GLU A 148 6.87 21.70 11.64
CA GLU A 148 7.34 22.83 12.45
C GLU A 148 6.42 24.05 12.36
N GLN A 149 5.90 24.39 11.17
CA GLN A 149 5.02 25.54 10.97
C GLN A 149 3.62 25.35 11.53
N LEU A 150 3.10 24.13 11.43
CA LEU A 150 1.74 23.82 11.85
C LEU A 150 1.67 23.32 13.30
N HIS A 151 2.80 22.96 13.89
CA HIS A 151 2.89 22.25 15.19
C HIS A 151 2.07 20.96 15.23
N GLU A 152 1.94 20.29 14.07
CA GLU A 152 1.16 19.07 13.87
C GLU A 152 1.99 18.02 13.15
N ALA A 153 1.63 16.73 13.32
CA ALA A 153 2.26 15.64 12.60
C ALA A 153 1.86 15.67 11.11
N CYS A 154 2.86 15.75 10.22
CA CYS A 154 2.66 15.70 8.77
C CYS A 154 3.10 14.34 8.24
N ASN A 155 2.26 13.70 7.44
CA ASN A 155 2.51 12.40 6.86
C ASN A 155 2.29 12.43 5.35
N MET A 156 3.02 11.58 4.64
CA MET A 156 2.81 11.34 3.21
C MET A 156 2.14 9.99 3.02
N ALA A 157 1.24 9.91 2.05
CA ALA A 157 0.57 8.66 1.68
C ALA A 157 0.54 8.51 0.16
N THR A 158 0.56 7.28 -0.30
CA THR A 158 0.35 6.91 -1.70
C THR A 158 -0.95 6.12 -1.85
N LEU A 159 -1.53 6.20 -3.04
CA LEU A 159 -2.71 5.43 -3.39
C LEU A 159 -2.25 4.12 -4.04
N GLU A 160 -2.66 2.99 -3.46
CA GLU A 160 -2.40 1.64 -3.98
C GLU A 160 -3.74 0.96 -4.27
N GLY A 161 -4.18 1.00 -5.54
CA GLY A 161 -5.54 0.59 -5.90
C GLY A 161 -6.58 1.50 -5.24
N ASP A 162 -7.44 0.92 -4.39
CA ASP A 162 -8.45 1.63 -3.61
C ASP A 162 -8.01 1.91 -2.15
N ASP A 163 -6.81 1.51 -1.77
CA ASP A 163 -6.26 1.67 -0.44
C ASP A 163 -5.26 2.84 -0.37
N ILE A 164 -5.19 3.49 0.81
CA ILE A 164 -4.20 4.52 1.12
C ILE A 164 -3.09 3.90 1.96
N LEU A 165 -1.86 3.98 1.46
CA LEU A 165 -0.68 3.51 2.15
C LEU A 165 0.16 4.69 2.64
N TYR A 166 0.34 4.82 3.94
CA TYR A 166 1.25 5.80 4.54
C TYR A 166 2.70 5.35 4.37
N ILE A 167 3.55 6.28 3.97
CA ILE A 167 4.98 6.06 3.69
C ILE A 167 5.87 7.09 4.36
#